data_eea23bbb709ff117d4569a335dbe4299
#
_entry.id   eea23bbb709ff117d4569a335dbe4299
#
_cell.length_a   1.000
_cell.length_b   1.000
_cell.length_c   1.000
_cell.angle_alpha   90.00
_cell.angle_beta   90.00
_cell.angle_gamma   90.00
#
_symmetry.space_group_name_H-M   'P 1'
#
loop_
_entity.id
_entity.type
_entity.pdbx_description
1 polymer ?
#
loop_
_entity_poly.entity_id
_entity_poly.type
_entity_poly.pdbx_seq_one_letter_code
_entity_poly.pdbx_strand_id
1 'polypeptide(L)'
;MTTKSTTKTTNKTSATRTKKSSTNIELPSNPFVFEILELTSKQRSNAKKVEVLQKYRHPCLVAIFLWNYDETLISALPAGDVPYASNGEQNSFSGTLSEKIGDAVTKMEELNSKSLGSQDQGRSSIRKEYSKFYNFVKGGNDGLSSLRRETMFINLLQGLHPLEAEIVCLVKDKKLEEKYKISRKNISDAYPDLVWRDGK
;
A
#
# COMPACT_ATOMS: atom_id res chain seq x y z
N MET A 1 50.69 60.31 -27.88
CA MET A 1 50.63 59.34 -26.72
C MET A 1 49.25 58.88 -26.62
N THR A 2 49.02 57.64 -27.09
CA THR A 2 47.74 56.98 -27.27
C THR A 2 47.46 56.02 -26.13
N THR A 3 46.40 56.24 -25.36
CA THR A 3 45.95 55.32 -24.32
C THR A 3 44.82 54.49 -24.84
N LYS A 4 45.05 53.16 -24.94
CA LYS A 4 44.03 52.14 -25.26
C LYS A 4 43.18 51.83 -24.04
N SER A 5 41.87 52.01 -24.15
CA SER A 5 40.85 51.53 -23.22
C SER A 5 40.48 50.08 -23.56
N THR A 6 40.61 49.17 -22.58
CA THR A 6 40.28 47.77 -22.73
C THR A 6 38.91 47.51 -22.08
N THR A 7 37.93 47.24 -22.88
CA THR A 7 36.56 46.88 -22.46
C THR A 7 36.51 45.39 -22.09
N LYS A 8 36.15 45.10 -20.85
CA LYS A 8 36.03 43.73 -20.31
C LYS A 8 34.55 43.28 -20.51
N THR A 9 34.31 42.37 -21.45
CA THR A 9 33.01 41.75 -21.68
C THR A 9 32.85 40.60 -20.68
N THR A 10 31.87 40.71 -19.78
CA THR A 10 31.49 39.63 -18.86
C THR A 10 30.39 38.78 -19.51
N ASN A 11 30.75 37.58 -19.95
CA ASN A 11 29.80 36.58 -20.39
C ASN A 11 29.06 36.00 -19.20
N LYS A 12 27.77 36.30 -19.11
CA LYS A 12 26.84 35.74 -18.13
C LYS A 12 26.26 34.43 -18.72
N THR A 13 26.85 33.31 -18.33
CA THR A 13 26.36 31.97 -18.69
C THR A 13 25.07 31.68 -17.93
N SER A 14 23.92 31.73 -18.60
CA SER A 14 22.64 31.31 -18.06
C SER A 14 22.62 29.78 -17.99
N ALA A 15 22.72 29.25 -16.78
CA ALA A 15 22.51 27.82 -16.54
C ALA A 15 21.05 27.45 -16.79
N THR A 16 20.80 26.80 -17.89
CA THR A 16 19.50 26.21 -18.23
C THR A 16 19.21 25.07 -17.25
N ARG A 17 18.36 25.37 -16.27
CA ARG A 17 17.86 24.38 -15.29
C ARG A 17 16.93 23.42 -16.03
N THR A 18 17.47 22.29 -16.47
CA THR A 18 16.70 21.18 -17.04
C THR A 18 15.65 20.75 -16.01
N LYS A 19 14.39 21.03 -16.31
CA LYS A 19 13.23 20.46 -15.60
C LYS A 19 13.33 18.94 -15.79
N LYS A 20 13.65 18.21 -14.71
CA LYS A 20 13.46 16.76 -14.65
C LYS A 20 11.97 16.51 -14.95
N SER A 21 11.67 15.94 -16.11
CA SER A 21 10.34 15.47 -16.45
C SER A 21 9.93 14.45 -15.37
N SER A 22 8.84 14.72 -14.67
CA SER A 22 8.17 13.72 -13.86
C SER A 22 7.71 12.64 -14.84
N THR A 23 8.39 11.52 -14.89
CA THR A 23 7.93 10.33 -15.60
C THR A 23 6.57 9.99 -15.04
N ASN A 24 5.54 10.23 -15.83
CA ASN A 24 4.18 9.80 -15.53
C ASN A 24 4.20 8.26 -15.66
N ILE A 25 4.49 7.58 -14.56
CA ILE A 25 4.43 6.11 -14.51
C ILE A 25 2.95 5.76 -14.59
N GLU A 26 2.53 5.29 -15.73
CA GLU A 26 1.18 4.82 -15.95
C GLU A 26 1.12 3.34 -15.57
N LEU A 27 0.23 3.01 -14.61
CA LEU A 27 0.02 1.64 -14.17
C LEU A 27 -0.83 0.88 -15.20
N PRO A 28 -0.75 -0.46 -15.25
CA PRO A 28 -1.60 -1.28 -16.11
C PRO A 28 -3.08 -1.09 -15.79
N SER A 29 -3.97 -1.61 -16.65
CA SER A 29 -5.43 -1.46 -16.50
C SER A 29 -5.97 -2.02 -15.19
N ASN A 30 -5.37 -3.10 -14.67
CA ASN A 30 -5.74 -3.74 -13.41
C ASN A 30 -4.53 -3.81 -12.46
N PRO A 31 -4.07 -2.66 -11.93
CA PRO A 31 -2.90 -2.65 -11.07
C PRO A 31 -3.21 -3.33 -9.73
N PHE A 32 -2.20 -3.90 -9.11
CA PHE A 32 -2.28 -4.34 -7.72
C PHE A 32 -2.47 -3.13 -6.79
N VAL A 33 -3.03 -3.39 -5.62
CA VAL A 33 -3.25 -2.30 -4.64
C VAL A 33 -1.92 -1.69 -4.19
N PHE A 34 -0.89 -2.50 -3.99
CA PHE A 34 0.43 -1.99 -3.60
C PHE A 34 1.03 -1.04 -4.65
N GLU A 35 0.82 -1.29 -5.94
CA GLU A 35 1.31 -0.41 -7.01
C GLU A 35 0.65 0.97 -6.95
N ILE A 36 -0.66 1.00 -6.68
CA ILE A 36 -1.41 2.27 -6.54
C ILE A 36 -0.93 3.03 -5.30
N LEU A 37 -0.78 2.34 -4.16
CA LEU A 37 -0.34 2.97 -2.92
C LEU A 37 1.10 3.48 -3.02
N GLU A 38 2.01 2.72 -3.64
CA GLU A 38 3.38 3.18 -3.90
C GLU A 38 3.44 4.38 -4.84
N LEU A 39 2.68 4.33 -5.94
CA LEU A 39 2.62 5.46 -6.87
C LEU A 39 2.11 6.72 -6.15
N THR A 40 1.08 6.57 -5.31
CA THR A 40 0.53 7.66 -4.50
C THR A 40 1.55 8.17 -3.49
N SER A 41 2.25 7.27 -2.78
CA SER A 41 3.27 7.60 -1.78
C SER A 41 4.44 8.39 -2.38
N LYS A 42 4.85 8.08 -3.60
CA LYS A 42 5.93 8.77 -4.33
C LYS A 42 5.57 10.19 -4.76
N GLN A 43 4.29 10.58 -4.71
CA GLN A 43 3.87 11.93 -5.06
C GLN A 43 4.23 12.93 -3.95
N ARG A 44 4.90 14.02 -4.34
CA ARG A 44 5.35 15.07 -3.38
C ARG A 44 4.23 16.00 -2.92
N SER A 45 3.18 16.16 -3.73
CA SER A 45 2.09 17.09 -3.42
C SER A 45 0.80 16.33 -3.12
N ASN A 46 0.03 16.82 -2.16
CA ASN A 46 -1.27 16.25 -1.80
C ASN A 46 -2.23 16.24 -2.99
N ALA A 47 -2.24 17.30 -3.80
CA ALA A 47 -3.07 17.37 -5.00
C ALA A 47 -2.75 16.23 -5.98
N LYS A 48 -1.47 15.90 -6.19
CA LYS A 48 -1.08 14.75 -7.05
C LYS A 48 -1.42 13.40 -6.42
N LYS A 49 -1.36 13.28 -5.09
CA LYS A 49 -1.83 12.07 -4.40
C LYS A 49 -3.32 11.84 -4.65
N VAL A 50 -4.10 12.90 -4.50
CA VAL A 50 -5.55 12.90 -4.78
C VAL A 50 -5.83 12.49 -6.22
N GLU A 51 -5.12 13.08 -7.19
CA GLU A 51 -5.26 12.76 -8.62
C GLU A 51 -5.01 11.26 -8.90
N VAL A 52 -3.95 10.69 -8.33
CA VAL A 52 -3.65 9.26 -8.48
C VAL A 52 -4.74 8.39 -7.88
N LEU A 53 -5.21 8.70 -6.67
CA LEU A 53 -6.27 7.96 -6.00
C LEU A 53 -7.60 8.02 -6.78
N GLN A 54 -7.94 9.17 -7.36
CA GLN A 54 -9.12 9.32 -8.22
C GLN A 54 -8.99 8.52 -9.51
N LYS A 55 -7.82 8.60 -10.18
CA LYS A 55 -7.55 7.89 -11.43
C LYS A 55 -7.71 6.38 -11.30
N TYR A 56 -7.22 5.81 -10.20
CA TYR A 56 -7.23 4.36 -9.96
C TYR A 56 -8.29 3.93 -8.94
N ARG A 57 -9.36 4.72 -8.81
CA ARG A 57 -10.45 4.40 -7.88
C ARG A 57 -11.02 3.01 -8.13
N HIS A 58 -11.13 2.21 -7.06
CA HIS A 58 -11.73 0.89 -7.10
C HIS A 58 -12.35 0.56 -5.74
N PRO A 59 -13.45 -0.22 -5.66
CA PRO A 59 -14.10 -0.57 -4.40
C PRO A 59 -13.17 -1.22 -3.37
N CYS A 60 -12.18 -1.99 -3.81
CA CYS A 60 -11.20 -2.60 -2.91
C CYS A 60 -10.36 -1.55 -2.16
N LEU A 61 -9.99 -0.42 -2.80
CA LEU A 61 -9.28 0.68 -2.14
C LEU A 61 -10.17 1.35 -1.09
N VAL A 62 -11.45 1.55 -1.42
CA VAL A 62 -12.43 2.09 -0.47
C VAL A 62 -12.54 1.20 0.75
N ALA A 63 -12.64 -0.13 0.56
CA ALA A 63 -12.71 -1.10 1.65
C ALA A 63 -11.45 -1.05 2.55
N ILE A 64 -10.25 -0.97 1.95
CA ILE A 64 -8.97 -0.83 2.68
C ILE A 64 -8.94 0.47 3.47
N PHE A 65 -9.30 1.58 2.86
CA PHE A 65 -9.26 2.89 3.51
C PHE A 65 -10.30 2.99 4.64
N LEU A 66 -11.50 2.48 4.43
CA LEU A 66 -12.50 2.40 5.50
C LEU A 66 -11.98 1.57 6.67
N TRP A 67 -11.47 0.37 6.42
CA TRP A 67 -10.97 -0.48 7.49
C TRP A 67 -9.80 0.16 8.24
N ASN A 68 -8.89 0.87 7.55
CA ASN A 68 -7.74 1.50 8.19
C ASN A 68 -8.08 2.81 8.93
N TYR A 69 -8.92 3.68 8.35
CA TYR A 69 -9.09 5.06 8.82
C TYR A 69 -10.44 5.33 9.51
N ASP A 70 -11.44 4.48 9.31
CA ASP A 70 -12.70 4.61 10.03
C ASP A 70 -12.54 4.08 11.46
N GLU A 71 -12.78 4.93 12.45
CA GLU A 71 -12.60 4.59 13.86
C GLU A 71 -13.66 3.60 14.37
N THR A 72 -14.82 3.56 13.74
CA THR A 72 -15.91 2.64 14.10
C THR A 72 -15.64 1.22 13.60
N LEU A 73 -14.82 1.05 12.58
CA LEU A 73 -14.44 -0.26 12.06
C LEU A 73 -13.28 -0.86 12.87
N ILE A 74 -13.63 -1.58 13.91
CA ILE A 74 -12.68 -2.24 14.80
C ILE A 74 -12.35 -3.61 14.24
N SER A 75 -11.05 -3.95 14.15
CA SER A 75 -10.63 -5.30 13.78
C SER A 75 -11.13 -6.33 14.81
N ALA A 76 -11.65 -7.44 14.32
CA ALA A 76 -12.04 -8.60 15.13
C ALA A 76 -10.91 -9.63 15.25
N LEU A 77 -9.73 -9.30 14.71
CA LEU A 77 -8.50 -10.10 14.78
C LEU A 77 -7.59 -9.55 15.90
N PRO A 78 -6.71 -10.38 16.49
CA PRO A 78 -5.68 -9.93 17.40
C PRO A 78 -4.77 -8.87 16.74
N ALA A 79 -4.36 -7.87 17.52
CA ALA A 79 -3.36 -6.91 17.09
C ALA A 79 -1.97 -7.56 17.05
N GLY A 80 -1.08 -7.04 16.20
CA GLY A 80 0.29 -7.50 16.07
C GLY A 80 0.47 -8.68 15.12
N ASP A 81 1.49 -9.47 15.38
CA ASP A 81 1.94 -10.53 14.48
C ASP A 81 0.91 -11.63 14.27
N VAL A 82 0.86 -12.13 13.04
CA VAL A 82 -0.02 -13.22 12.64
C VAL A 82 0.75 -14.53 12.77
N PRO A 83 0.28 -15.50 13.59
CA PRO A 83 0.98 -16.77 13.74
C PRO A 83 0.96 -17.56 12.43
N TYR A 84 2.05 -18.25 12.14
CA TYR A 84 2.14 -19.14 10.98
C TYR A 84 1.45 -20.46 11.29
N ALA A 85 0.32 -20.72 10.62
CA ALA A 85 -0.33 -22.04 10.68
C ALA A 85 0.26 -22.93 9.57
N SER A 86 1.19 -23.80 9.94
CA SER A 86 1.71 -24.84 9.05
C SER A 86 0.65 -25.92 8.83
N ASN A 87 0.01 -25.96 7.67
CA ASN A 87 -0.76 -27.12 7.26
C ASN A 87 0.19 -28.21 6.73
N GLY A 88 0.94 -28.85 7.63
CA GLY A 88 1.58 -30.15 7.39
C GLY A 88 2.77 -30.20 6.42
N GLU A 89 3.18 -29.12 5.81
CA GLU A 89 4.41 -29.10 5.02
C GLU A 89 5.60 -28.66 5.90
N GLN A 90 6.59 -29.54 6.02
CA GLN A 90 7.87 -29.30 6.69
C GLN A 90 8.69 -28.25 5.93
N ASN A 91 8.24 -27.03 5.85
CA ASN A 91 9.09 -25.94 5.46
C ASN A 91 9.82 -25.44 6.72
N SER A 92 11.14 -25.35 6.63
CA SER A 92 12.11 -24.97 7.67
C SER A 92 11.93 -23.53 8.20
N PHE A 93 10.77 -22.91 8.00
CA PHE A 93 10.49 -21.58 8.49
C PHE A 93 9.92 -21.67 9.91
N SER A 94 10.73 -21.27 10.86
CA SER A 94 10.34 -21.10 12.27
C SER A 94 10.09 -19.63 12.51
N GLY A 95 8.83 -19.22 12.58
CA GLY A 95 8.46 -17.82 12.80
C GLY A 95 6.98 -17.54 12.61
N THR A 96 6.62 -16.27 12.64
CA THR A 96 5.25 -15.83 12.38
C THR A 96 5.00 -15.66 10.87
N LEU A 97 3.74 -15.68 10.45
CA LEU A 97 3.39 -15.39 9.07
C LEU A 97 3.78 -13.95 8.68
N SER A 98 3.72 -13.02 9.63
CA SER A 98 4.17 -11.63 9.44
C SER A 98 5.66 -11.56 9.13
N GLU A 99 6.51 -12.34 9.81
CA GLU A 99 7.94 -12.44 9.50
C GLU A 99 8.17 -13.01 8.11
N LYS A 100 7.48 -14.09 7.75
CA LYS A 100 7.58 -14.68 6.40
C LYS A 100 7.19 -13.68 5.29
N ILE A 101 6.15 -12.89 5.51
CA ILE A 101 5.74 -11.84 4.58
C ILE A 101 6.83 -10.76 4.51
N GLY A 102 7.36 -10.33 5.66
CA GLY A 102 8.44 -9.35 5.74
C GLY A 102 9.70 -9.82 5.01
N ASP A 103 10.13 -11.07 5.20
CA ASP A 103 11.28 -11.65 4.50
C ASP A 103 11.06 -11.70 2.98
N ALA A 104 9.85 -12.06 2.53
CA ALA A 104 9.52 -12.07 1.12
C ALA A 104 9.57 -10.67 0.52
N VAL A 105 9.05 -9.67 1.23
CA VAL A 105 9.10 -8.26 0.82
C VAL A 105 10.54 -7.76 0.75
N THR A 106 11.37 -8.05 1.77
CA THR A 106 12.78 -7.67 1.80
C THR A 106 13.55 -8.27 0.62
N LYS A 107 13.34 -9.57 0.33
CA LYS A 107 13.95 -10.22 -0.85
C LYS A 107 13.53 -9.57 -2.16
N MET A 108 12.28 -9.15 -2.28
CA MET A 108 11.82 -8.42 -3.48
C MET A 108 12.47 -7.06 -3.62
N GLU A 109 12.69 -6.35 -2.52
CA GLU A 109 13.35 -5.05 -2.49
C GLU A 109 14.84 -5.19 -2.83
N GLU A 110 15.54 -6.17 -2.25
CA GLU A 110 16.96 -6.48 -2.53
C GLU A 110 17.20 -6.84 -4.00
N LEU A 111 16.32 -7.65 -4.58
CA LEU A 111 16.40 -8.03 -6.00
C LEU A 111 15.91 -6.93 -6.95
N ASN A 112 15.50 -5.79 -6.41
CA ASN A 112 14.86 -4.70 -7.18
C ASN A 112 13.76 -5.20 -8.14
N SER A 113 13.09 -6.28 -7.72
CA SER A 113 12.07 -6.98 -8.49
C SER A 113 10.77 -7.06 -7.69
N LYS A 114 9.67 -6.77 -8.34
CA LYS A 114 8.32 -6.95 -7.77
C LYS A 114 7.69 -8.28 -8.17
N SER A 115 8.46 -9.12 -8.85
CA SER A 115 8.04 -10.43 -9.30
C SER A 115 8.90 -11.49 -8.62
N LEU A 116 8.33 -12.17 -7.67
CA LEU A 116 8.80 -13.46 -7.19
C LEU A 116 8.52 -14.53 -8.27
N GLY A 117 9.15 -15.68 -8.18
CA GLY A 117 8.84 -16.80 -9.05
C GLY A 117 7.35 -17.16 -9.04
N SER A 118 6.89 -17.91 -10.03
CA SER A 118 5.45 -18.19 -10.23
C SER A 118 4.74 -18.83 -9.03
N GLN A 119 5.47 -19.48 -8.13
CA GLN A 119 4.93 -20.08 -6.91
C GLN A 119 4.67 -19.03 -5.78
N ASP A 120 5.37 -17.91 -5.83
CA ASP A 120 5.34 -16.88 -4.80
C ASP A 120 4.48 -15.65 -5.19
N GLN A 121 3.93 -15.63 -6.41
CA GLN A 121 3.14 -14.50 -6.93
C GLN A 121 1.75 -14.35 -6.28
N GLY A 122 1.35 -15.33 -5.49
CA GLY A 122 0.00 -15.39 -4.94
C GLY A 122 -1.03 -15.91 -5.97
N ARG A 123 -2.06 -16.59 -5.47
CA ARG A 123 -3.15 -17.15 -6.28
C ARG A 123 -4.33 -16.20 -6.41
N SER A 124 -4.36 -15.16 -5.59
CA SER A 124 -5.44 -14.20 -5.50
C SER A 124 -4.91 -12.77 -5.36
N SER A 125 -5.79 -11.80 -5.30
CA SER A 125 -5.47 -10.39 -5.11
C SER A 125 -6.49 -9.72 -4.21
N ILE A 126 -6.13 -8.61 -3.59
CA ILE A 126 -7.06 -7.81 -2.79
C ILE A 126 -8.30 -7.43 -3.60
N ARG A 127 -8.16 -7.16 -4.90
CA ARG A 127 -9.30 -6.87 -5.79
C ARG A 127 -10.34 -7.98 -5.86
N LYS A 128 -9.93 -9.23 -5.69
CA LYS A 128 -10.83 -10.39 -5.69
C LYS A 128 -11.39 -10.69 -4.29
N GLU A 129 -10.59 -10.41 -3.27
CA GLU A 129 -10.86 -10.86 -1.89
C GLU A 129 -11.49 -9.79 -0.99
N TYR A 130 -11.49 -8.50 -1.37
CA TYR A 130 -11.95 -7.41 -0.49
C TYR A 130 -13.39 -7.58 0.00
N SER A 131 -14.25 -8.25 -0.75
CA SER A 131 -15.62 -8.54 -0.33
C SER A 131 -15.70 -9.43 0.91
N LYS A 132 -14.64 -10.15 1.26
CA LYS A 132 -14.55 -10.98 2.46
C LYS A 132 -14.10 -10.23 3.71
N PHE A 133 -13.67 -8.98 3.58
CA PHE A 133 -13.09 -8.19 4.69
C PHE A 133 -14.07 -7.95 5.83
N TYR A 134 -15.37 -7.94 5.56
CA TYR A 134 -16.39 -7.83 6.60
C TYR A 134 -16.29 -8.95 7.67
N ASN A 135 -15.74 -10.11 7.33
CA ASN A 135 -15.54 -11.20 8.28
C ASN A 135 -14.48 -10.88 9.35
N PHE A 136 -13.62 -9.90 9.10
CA PHE A 136 -12.47 -9.54 9.93
C PHE A 136 -12.70 -8.30 10.79
N VAL A 137 -13.86 -7.66 10.68
CA VAL A 137 -14.25 -6.51 11.49
C VAL A 137 -15.39 -6.88 12.45
N LYS A 138 -15.43 -6.24 13.62
CA LYS A 138 -16.50 -6.44 14.60
C LYS A 138 -17.83 -5.98 14.03
N GLY A 139 -18.88 -6.75 14.27
CA GLY A 139 -20.21 -6.48 13.72
C GLY A 139 -20.40 -6.87 12.26
N GLY A 140 -19.36 -7.36 11.57
CA GLY A 140 -19.47 -7.80 10.18
C GLY A 140 -20.02 -9.22 10.06
N ASN A 141 -19.48 -10.16 10.84
CA ASN A 141 -19.94 -11.55 10.90
C ASN A 141 -19.78 -12.10 12.32
N ASP A 142 -20.76 -11.88 13.15
CA ASP A 142 -20.73 -12.26 14.57
C ASP A 142 -20.92 -13.76 14.80
N GLY A 143 -21.48 -14.48 13.82
CA GLY A 143 -21.61 -15.95 13.87
C GLY A 143 -20.30 -16.72 13.66
N LEU A 144 -19.21 -16.02 13.35
CA LEU A 144 -17.91 -16.62 13.07
C LEU A 144 -17.08 -16.68 14.37
N SER A 145 -16.64 -17.90 14.77
CA SER A 145 -15.75 -18.06 15.93
C SER A 145 -14.38 -17.40 15.67
N SER A 146 -13.71 -16.95 16.73
CA SER A 146 -12.38 -16.31 16.65
C SER A 146 -11.38 -17.19 15.90
N LEU A 147 -11.29 -18.47 16.28
CA LEU A 147 -10.37 -19.42 15.64
C LEU A 147 -10.62 -19.55 14.13
N ARG A 148 -11.90 -19.68 13.74
CA ARG A 148 -12.24 -19.78 12.33
C ARG A 148 -11.94 -18.48 11.57
N ARG A 149 -12.15 -17.33 12.21
CA ARG A 149 -11.82 -16.02 11.64
C ARG A 149 -10.32 -15.87 11.41
N GLU A 150 -9.50 -16.25 12.40
CA GLU A 150 -8.04 -16.24 12.28
C GLU A 150 -7.55 -17.19 11.19
N THR A 151 -8.08 -18.41 11.13
CA THR A 151 -7.76 -19.37 10.06
C THR A 151 -8.10 -18.82 8.68
N MET A 152 -9.28 -18.19 8.53
CA MET A 152 -9.68 -17.56 7.27
C MET A 152 -8.74 -16.40 6.89
N PHE A 153 -8.29 -15.63 7.89
CA PHE A 153 -7.36 -14.53 7.66
C PHE A 153 -5.99 -15.04 7.21
N ILE A 154 -5.44 -16.04 7.87
CA ILE A 154 -4.18 -16.69 7.49
C ILE A 154 -4.27 -17.24 6.05
N ASN A 155 -5.34 -17.95 5.73
CA ASN A 155 -5.56 -18.47 4.37
C ASN A 155 -5.66 -17.36 3.33
N LEU A 156 -6.28 -16.24 3.67
CA LEU A 156 -6.33 -15.04 2.81
C LEU A 156 -4.91 -14.53 2.54
N LEU A 157 -4.10 -14.32 3.58
CA LEU A 157 -2.74 -13.80 3.45
C LEU A 157 -1.84 -14.72 2.61
N GLN A 158 -1.94 -16.04 2.84
CA GLN A 158 -1.18 -17.04 2.08
C GLN A 158 -1.57 -17.10 0.59
N GLY A 159 -2.79 -16.72 0.26
CA GLY A 159 -3.26 -16.65 -1.13
C GLY A 159 -2.89 -15.37 -1.86
N LEU A 160 -2.51 -14.30 -1.15
CA LEU A 160 -2.19 -13.01 -1.72
C LEU A 160 -0.71 -12.91 -2.14
N HIS A 161 -0.43 -11.99 -3.07
CA HIS A 161 0.93 -11.54 -3.32
C HIS A 161 1.55 -10.97 -2.03
N PRO A 162 2.84 -11.21 -1.70
CA PRO A 162 3.44 -10.76 -0.43
C PRO A 162 3.23 -9.28 -0.13
N LEU A 163 3.40 -8.39 -1.10
CA LEU A 163 3.15 -6.95 -0.92
C LEU A 163 1.68 -6.61 -0.65
N GLU A 164 0.73 -7.37 -1.19
CA GLU A 164 -0.69 -7.21 -0.86
C GLU A 164 -1.03 -7.79 0.51
N ALA A 165 -0.43 -8.92 0.88
CA ALA A 165 -0.58 -9.50 2.21
C ALA A 165 -0.06 -8.55 3.30
N GLU A 166 1.09 -7.90 3.07
CA GLU A 166 1.62 -6.87 3.95
C GLU A 166 0.63 -5.70 4.13
N ILE A 167 0.01 -5.21 3.04
CA ILE A 167 -1.01 -4.16 3.13
C ILE A 167 -2.16 -4.58 4.04
N VAL A 168 -2.66 -5.80 3.89
CA VAL A 168 -3.76 -6.31 4.72
C VAL A 168 -3.37 -6.39 6.20
N CYS A 169 -2.12 -6.79 6.51
CA CYS A 169 -1.59 -6.76 7.87
C CYS A 169 -1.52 -5.33 8.43
N LEU A 170 -1.00 -4.37 7.66
CA LEU A 170 -0.95 -2.96 8.06
C LEU A 170 -2.35 -2.38 8.30
N VAL A 171 -3.30 -2.70 7.44
CA VAL A 171 -4.71 -2.23 7.56
C VAL A 171 -5.37 -2.81 8.80
N LYS A 172 -5.13 -4.09 9.10
CA LYS A 172 -5.62 -4.75 10.33
C LYS A 172 -5.20 -3.99 11.58
N ASP A 173 -3.96 -3.48 11.61
CA ASP A 173 -3.37 -2.75 12.73
C ASP A 173 -3.46 -1.22 12.60
N LYS A 174 -4.17 -0.71 11.58
CA LYS A 174 -4.35 0.72 11.30
C LYS A 174 -3.04 1.49 11.05
N LYS A 175 -2.03 0.83 10.48
CA LYS A 175 -0.67 1.36 10.25
C LYS A 175 -0.37 1.73 8.78
N LEU A 176 -1.37 1.80 7.91
CA LEU A 176 -1.17 2.07 6.49
C LEU A 176 -0.49 3.42 6.24
N GLU A 177 -0.81 4.45 7.04
CA GLU A 177 -0.22 5.78 6.93
C GLU A 177 1.27 5.80 7.25
N GLU A 178 1.72 4.96 8.17
CA GLU A 178 3.13 4.86 8.57
C GLU A 178 4.03 4.48 7.38
N LYS A 179 3.58 3.53 6.55
CA LYS A 179 4.33 3.07 5.38
C LYS A 179 4.12 3.95 4.15
N TYR A 180 2.87 4.23 3.79
CA TYR A 180 2.55 4.86 2.51
C TYR A 180 2.39 6.39 2.56
N LYS A 181 2.40 7.00 3.76
CA LYS A 181 2.28 8.46 3.94
C LYS A 181 1.04 9.05 3.23
N ILE A 182 -0.06 8.30 3.23
CA ILE A 182 -1.36 8.71 2.71
C ILE A 182 -2.24 8.99 3.93
N SER A 183 -2.65 10.23 4.15
CA SER A 183 -3.48 10.61 5.28
C SER A 183 -4.97 10.45 4.98
N ARG A 184 -5.80 10.34 6.03
CA ARG A 184 -7.26 10.37 5.92
C ARG A 184 -7.76 11.57 5.10
N LYS A 185 -7.11 12.75 5.24
CA LYS A 185 -7.43 13.94 4.46
C LYS A 185 -7.24 13.72 2.95
N ASN A 186 -6.13 13.09 2.54
CA ASN A 186 -5.89 12.80 1.12
C ASN A 186 -7.00 11.92 0.54
N ILE A 187 -7.51 10.97 1.34
CA ILE A 187 -8.58 10.06 0.92
C ILE A 187 -9.93 10.79 0.86
N SER A 188 -10.24 11.64 1.86
CA SER A 188 -11.45 12.46 1.86
C SER A 188 -11.50 13.42 0.67
N ASP A 189 -10.37 14.04 0.34
CA ASP A 189 -10.25 14.91 -0.83
C ASP A 189 -10.38 14.12 -2.15
N ALA A 190 -9.91 12.87 -2.19
CA ALA A 190 -9.99 12.01 -3.37
C ALA A 190 -11.39 11.40 -3.55
N TYR A 191 -12.08 11.08 -2.46
CA TYR A 191 -13.37 10.40 -2.43
C TYR A 191 -14.37 11.18 -1.58
N PRO A 192 -14.90 12.31 -2.05
CA PRO A 192 -15.80 13.17 -1.28
C PRO A 192 -17.14 12.51 -0.93
N ASP A 193 -17.50 11.44 -1.64
CA ASP A 193 -18.68 10.61 -1.38
C ASP A 193 -18.47 9.59 -0.24
N LEU A 194 -17.23 9.46 0.27
CA LEU A 194 -16.92 8.56 1.35
C LEU A 194 -17.31 9.19 2.70
N VAL A 195 -18.28 8.59 3.36
CA VAL A 195 -18.74 9.02 4.67
C VAL A 195 -17.94 8.30 5.75
N TRP A 196 -17.17 9.06 6.51
CA TRP A 196 -16.47 8.56 7.68
C TRP A 196 -17.40 8.50 8.89
N ARG A 197 -17.28 7.43 9.65
CA ARG A 197 -17.95 7.32 10.94
C ARG A 197 -16.90 7.55 12.01
N ASP A 198 -17.03 8.68 12.72
CA ASP A 198 -16.15 8.97 13.85
C ASP A 198 -16.72 8.26 15.08
N GLY A 199 -15.88 7.49 15.76
CA GLY A 199 -16.22 6.87 17.05
C GLY A 199 -16.50 7.96 18.08
N LYS A 200 -17.67 7.90 18.73
CA LYS A 200 -18.01 8.75 19.88
C LYS A 200 -17.50 8.10 21.15
#